data_2747e484a42e5aa5c105495bd73a19a5
#
_entry.id   2747e484a42e5aa5c105495bd73a19a5
#
_cell.length_a   1.000
_cell.length_b   1.000
_cell.length_c   1.000
_cell.angle_alpha   90.00
_cell.angle_beta   90.00
_cell.angle_gamma   90.00
#
_symmetry.space_group_name_H-M   'P 1'
#
loop_
_entity.id
_entity.type
_entity.pdbx_description
1 polymer ?
#
loop_
_entity_poly.entity_id
_entity_poly.type
_entity_poly.pdbx_seq_one_letter_code
_entity_poly.pdbx_strand_id
1 'polypeptide(L)'
;DAIDSFPESIEKPVCRKFAGSNPVISVAVHGNLEDYILNELTENIKEEIDALPDITFTSIVADLETEIAIDIDESALRKYNLTFQQISNSIREWSLNIPSGSIETNEGEILIRSNSQGYSVYDFSEIPIITDQDGSIVFLGDISKIRDTFSDQFELDFLFNGENANLITVFRVGNQNALDVSKAVKDYVEVKSAQLPSDAKLTAWDDEARILSGRIDTIVRNAQQGLFLVIFVLALFLKPKLAFWVSLGIPISFMGGFWLFAPFNLSINMLSLFTFILVLGIVVDDAIVVGENIALFRERGMEPNEAAVKGAMQVATPVFFAVLTTMVTFAPMLSVDGEIGSIWRIFPLVVISVLIWSLIESLTILPAHLAHSSDEESKFSYVRKLSRNWEKIQTKIVDGLNYVIKNYYKPFLEKALNHPFSALSFAGGVFILTVGILASGFLKFTFFPAVEDDLAIATIEYASGTPLEVTKEGFEKLEEAANLLENQLSIEFPDEKIIKNRLSTIGYLPMLTKTSRGPGNLNANFAGSNMAEVALELAPSENRTISTDQVVKKWREFMPVLPGVKELSFKSDLFSAGDPINIQLSSRYIDDLIQAKDELKSELVRFP
;
A
#
# COMPACT_ATOMS: atom_id res chain seq x y z
N ASP A 1 4.00 -34.51 -11.43
CA ASP A 1 3.81 -35.96 -11.69
C ASP A 1 2.45 -36.52 -11.24
N ALA A 2 1.67 -35.82 -10.40
CA ALA A 2 0.32 -36.26 -10.00
C ALA A 2 -0.81 -35.65 -10.86
N ILE A 3 -0.51 -34.63 -11.66
CA ILE A 3 -1.49 -33.92 -12.48
C ILE A 3 -2.03 -34.80 -13.62
N ASP A 4 -1.21 -35.70 -14.15
CA ASP A 4 -1.59 -36.61 -15.25
C ASP A 4 -2.52 -37.75 -14.81
N SER A 5 -2.77 -37.92 -13.51
CA SER A 5 -3.67 -38.95 -12.96
C SER A 5 -5.14 -38.50 -12.80
N PHE A 6 -5.46 -37.25 -13.14
CA PHE A 6 -6.83 -36.76 -13.06
C PHE A 6 -7.67 -37.25 -14.27
N PRO A 7 -8.97 -37.54 -14.09
CA PRO A 7 -9.86 -37.88 -15.18
C PRO A 7 -9.91 -36.78 -16.26
N GLU A 8 -9.98 -37.14 -17.54
CA GLU A 8 -10.04 -36.21 -18.67
C GLU A 8 -11.23 -35.25 -18.64
N SER A 9 -12.25 -35.56 -17.82
CA SER A 9 -13.46 -34.73 -17.65
C SER A 9 -13.30 -33.58 -16.65
N ILE A 10 -12.14 -33.44 -16.02
CA ILE A 10 -11.87 -32.39 -15.03
C ILE A 10 -10.77 -31.49 -15.58
N GLU A 11 -10.95 -30.18 -15.52
CA GLU A 11 -9.89 -29.23 -15.81
C GLU A 11 -8.65 -29.53 -14.96
N LYS A 12 -7.50 -29.60 -15.61
CA LYS A 12 -6.24 -29.93 -14.91
C LYS A 12 -5.95 -28.86 -13.86
N PRO A 13 -5.68 -29.25 -12.60
CA PRO A 13 -5.36 -28.27 -11.57
C PRO A 13 -4.09 -27.50 -11.91
N VAL A 14 -4.18 -26.17 -11.90
CA VAL A 14 -3.03 -25.29 -12.12
C VAL A 14 -2.38 -24.99 -10.76
N CYS A 15 -1.21 -25.54 -10.53
CA CYS A 15 -0.41 -25.21 -9.34
C CYS A 15 0.43 -23.97 -9.62
N ARG A 16 0.08 -22.85 -9.00
CA ARG A 16 0.89 -21.62 -9.03
C ARG A 16 1.59 -21.45 -7.69
N LYS A 17 2.92 -21.19 -7.72
CA LYS A 17 3.61 -20.75 -6.53
C LYS A 17 3.14 -19.33 -6.21
N PHE A 18 2.49 -19.14 -5.07
CA PHE A 18 2.16 -17.83 -4.57
C PHE A 18 3.46 -17.14 -4.12
N ALA A 19 4.17 -16.52 -5.03
CA ALA A 19 5.16 -15.53 -4.68
C ALA A 19 4.37 -14.26 -4.33
N GLY A 20 4.52 -13.75 -3.11
CA GLY A 20 3.87 -12.50 -2.71
C GLY A 20 4.29 -11.37 -3.67
N SER A 21 3.51 -11.17 -4.71
CA SER A 21 3.68 -10.07 -5.65
C SER A 21 2.77 -8.93 -5.19
N ASN A 22 3.37 -7.77 -4.90
CA ASN A 22 2.61 -6.58 -4.54
C ASN A 22 2.59 -5.63 -5.74
N PRO A 23 1.43 -5.09 -6.13
CA PRO A 23 1.35 -4.08 -7.16
C PRO A 23 2.13 -2.85 -6.72
N VAL A 24 2.75 -2.15 -7.66
CA VAL A 24 3.55 -0.94 -7.40
C VAL A 24 2.97 0.24 -8.15
N ILE A 25 2.68 0.06 -9.43
CA ILE A 25 2.18 1.10 -10.32
C ILE A 25 1.40 0.46 -11.46
N SER A 26 0.39 1.13 -11.96
CA SER A 26 -0.34 0.72 -13.16
C SER A 26 -0.08 1.69 -14.31
N VAL A 27 -0.12 1.16 -15.53
CA VAL A 27 -0.03 1.93 -16.76
C VAL A 27 -1.32 1.72 -17.54
N ALA A 28 -2.06 2.82 -17.78
CA ALA A 28 -3.21 2.82 -18.66
C ALA A 28 -2.74 3.10 -20.09
N VAL A 29 -3.01 2.16 -20.99
CA VAL A 29 -2.90 2.33 -22.44
C VAL A 29 -4.28 2.69 -22.93
N HIS A 30 -4.49 3.91 -23.42
CA HIS A 30 -5.83 4.40 -23.73
C HIS A 30 -5.86 5.29 -24.97
N GLY A 31 -7.04 5.46 -25.56
CA GLY A 31 -7.23 6.32 -26.69
C GLY A 31 -8.46 5.97 -27.54
N ASN A 32 -8.59 6.63 -28.67
CA ASN A 32 -9.68 6.35 -29.62
C ASN A 32 -9.21 5.33 -30.66
N LEU A 33 -8.94 4.09 -30.19
CA LEU A 33 -8.44 2.98 -30.99
C LEU A 33 -9.50 1.87 -31.04
N GLU A 34 -9.48 1.07 -32.12
CA GLU A 34 -10.23 -0.18 -32.16
C GLU A 34 -9.64 -1.17 -31.13
N ASP A 35 -10.48 -1.98 -30.50
CA ASP A 35 -10.11 -2.86 -29.39
C ASP A 35 -8.95 -3.80 -29.74
N TYR A 36 -8.90 -4.31 -30.97
CA TYR A 36 -7.81 -5.14 -31.46
C TYR A 36 -6.47 -4.39 -31.45
N ILE A 37 -6.46 -3.15 -31.99
CA ILE A 37 -5.24 -2.32 -32.05
C ILE A 37 -4.79 -1.93 -30.65
N LEU A 38 -5.75 -1.61 -29.77
CA LEU A 38 -5.48 -1.28 -28.38
C LEU A 38 -4.84 -2.46 -27.65
N ASN A 39 -5.34 -3.68 -27.88
CA ASN A 39 -4.82 -4.88 -27.25
C ASN A 39 -3.40 -5.21 -27.75
N GLU A 40 -3.17 -5.20 -29.08
CA GLU A 40 -1.84 -5.41 -29.68
C GLU A 40 -0.82 -4.38 -29.15
N LEU A 41 -1.23 -3.12 -29.06
CA LEU A 41 -0.40 -2.06 -28.49
C LEU A 41 -0.09 -2.33 -27.01
N THR A 42 -1.09 -2.80 -26.26
CA THR A 42 -0.93 -3.09 -24.83
C THR A 42 0.04 -4.25 -24.59
N GLU A 43 -0.05 -5.32 -25.37
CA GLU A 43 0.90 -6.45 -25.32
C GLU A 43 2.33 -6.00 -25.64
N ASN A 44 2.51 -5.23 -26.72
CA ASN A 44 3.83 -4.70 -27.09
C ASN A 44 4.43 -3.82 -25.97
N ILE A 45 3.61 -2.96 -25.36
CA ILE A 45 4.05 -2.11 -24.24
C ILE A 45 4.38 -2.95 -23.01
N LYS A 46 3.60 -3.98 -22.72
CA LYS A 46 3.86 -4.91 -21.63
C LYS A 46 5.21 -5.62 -21.82
N GLU A 47 5.50 -6.13 -23.04
CA GLU A 47 6.77 -6.76 -23.34
C GLU A 47 7.96 -5.80 -23.18
N GLU A 48 7.79 -4.55 -23.63
CA GLU A 48 8.83 -3.52 -23.44
C GLU A 48 9.04 -3.19 -21.96
N ILE A 49 7.97 -3.13 -21.13
CA ILE A 49 8.07 -2.91 -19.69
C ILE A 49 8.73 -4.14 -19.02
N ASP A 50 8.36 -5.36 -19.39
CA ASP A 50 8.97 -6.60 -18.86
C ASP A 50 10.47 -6.69 -19.18
N ALA A 51 10.93 -6.04 -20.26
CA ALA A 51 12.35 -5.98 -20.63
C ALA A 51 13.17 -4.95 -19.82
N LEU A 52 12.54 -4.09 -19.00
CA LEU A 52 13.25 -3.13 -18.14
C LEU A 52 14.03 -3.83 -17.03
N PRO A 53 15.25 -3.35 -16.69
CA PRO A 53 16.16 -4.06 -15.79
C PRO A 53 15.62 -4.24 -14.36
N ASP A 54 14.74 -3.36 -13.90
CA ASP A 54 14.21 -3.38 -12.52
C ASP A 54 12.82 -4.02 -12.43
N ILE A 55 12.27 -4.52 -13.53
CA ILE A 55 10.95 -5.13 -13.60
C ILE A 55 11.10 -6.65 -13.65
N THR A 56 10.29 -7.37 -12.88
CA THR A 56 10.30 -8.85 -12.85
C THR A 56 8.97 -9.44 -13.31
N PHE A 57 7.87 -8.75 -13.09
CA PHE A 57 6.55 -9.27 -13.41
C PHE A 57 5.55 -8.14 -13.67
N THR A 58 4.88 -8.24 -14.80
CA THR A 58 3.71 -7.41 -15.15
C THR A 58 2.52 -8.30 -15.51
N SER A 59 1.33 -7.74 -15.45
CA SER A 59 0.10 -8.43 -15.85
C SER A 59 -0.86 -7.42 -16.47
N ILE A 60 -1.50 -7.79 -17.57
CA ILE A 60 -2.65 -7.06 -18.08
C ILE A 60 -3.84 -7.38 -17.17
N VAL A 61 -4.59 -6.35 -16.81
CA VAL A 61 -5.79 -6.49 -15.98
C VAL A 61 -6.93 -6.97 -16.87
N ALA A 62 -7.60 -8.05 -16.45
CA ALA A 62 -8.67 -8.70 -17.22
C ALA A 62 -8.22 -9.04 -18.65
N ASP A 63 -7.07 -9.70 -18.75
CA ASP A 63 -6.53 -10.22 -19.99
C ASP A 63 -7.58 -11.05 -20.74
N LEU A 64 -8.06 -10.53 -21.86
CA LEU A 64 -9.03 -11.21 -22.69
C LEU A 64 -8.31 -12.26 -23.53
N GLU A 65 -8.61 -13.52 -23.28
CA GLU A 65 -8.11 -14.59 -24.14
C GLU A 65 -8.58 -14.36 -25.58
N THR A 66 -7.63 -14.27 -26.50
CA THR A 66 -7.94 -14.20 -27.94
C THR A 66 -8.41 -15.54 -28.43
N GLU A 67 -9.45 -15.54 -29.24
CA GLU A 67 -9.95 -16.74 -29.91
C GLU A 67 -10.21 -16.51 -31.40
N ILE A 68 -10.12 -17.57 -32.17
CA ILE A 68 -10.54 -17.55 -33.57
C ILE A 68 -11.97 -18.07 -33.65
N ALA A 69 -12.92 -17.14 -33.81
CA ALA A 69 -14.32 -17.48 -33.97
C ALA A 69 -14.60 -17.95 -35.41
N ILE A 70 -15.24 -19.12 -35.55
CA ILE A 70 -15.59 -19.71 -36.83
C ILE A 70 -17.13 -19.82 -36.93
N ASP A 71 -17.74 -18.83 -37.57
CA ASP A 71 -19.18 -18.77 -37.79
C ASP A 71 -19.54 -19.53 -39.09
N ILE A 72 -20.15 -20.69 -38.94
CA ILE A 72 -20.46 -21.53 -40.09
C ILE A 72 -21.84 -21.15 -40.65
N ASP A 73 -21.89 -20.93 -41.97
CA ASP A 73 -23.16 -20.64 -42.66
C ASP A 73 -24.03 -21.90 -42.79
N GLU A 74 -25.24 -21.86 -42.20
CA GLU A 74 -26.19 -22.95 -42.27
C GLU A 74 -26.54 -23.32 -43.71
N SER A 75 -26.58 -22.35 -44.64
CA SER A 75 -26.85 -22.60 -46.05
C SER A 75 -25.71 -23.39 -46.73
N ALA A 76 -24.46 -23.15 -46.32
CA ALA A 76 -23.32 -23.92 -46.77
C ALA A 76 -23.31 -25.35 -46.24
N LEU A 77 -23.69 -25.57 -44.99
CA LEU A 77 -23.86 -26.91 -44.40
C LEU A 77 -24.86 -27.76 -45.24
N ARG A 78 -26.00 -27.15 -45.59
CA ARG A 78 -27.03 -27.83 -46.40
C ARG A 78 -26.57 -28.07 -47.83
N LYS A 79 -25.89 -27.10 -48.43
CA LYS A 79 -25.41 -27.18 -49.82
C LYS A 79 -24.40 -28.32 -50.00
N TYR A 80 -23.50 -28.47 -49.09
CA TYR A 80 -22.40 -29.46 -49.14
C TYR A 80 -22.71 -30.74 -48.34
N ASN A 81 -23.94 -30.86 -47.78
CA ASN A 81 -24.37 -31.99 -46.94
C ASN A 81 -23.40 -32.31 -45.79
N LEU A 82 -22.92 -31.27 -45.12
CA LEU A 82 -21.96 -31.31 -44.01
C LEU A 82 -22.70 -31.24 -42.67
N THR A 83 -22.13 -31.89 -41.68
CA THR A 83 -22.54 -31.74 -40.29
C THR A 83 -21.51 -30.90 -39.53
N PHE A 84 -21.95 -30.21 -38.49
CA PHE A 84 -21.07 -29.44 -37.60
C PHE A 84 -19.93 -30.32 -37.04
N GLN A 85 -20.23 -31.58 -36.68
CA GLN A 85 -19.26 -32.55 -36.17
C GLN A 85 -18.14 -32.86 -37.16
N GLN A 86 -18.47 -32.97 -38.46
CA GLN A 86 -17.46 -33.21 -39.50
C GLN A 86 -16.48 -32.04 -39.61
N ILE A 87 -17.00 -30.82 -39.60
CA ILE A 87 -16.15 -29.60 -39.65
C ILE A 87 -15.27 -29.52 -38.40
N SER A 88 -15.86 -29.72 -37.22
CA SER A 88 -15.12 -29.73 -35.96
C SER A 88 -13.99 -30.79 -35.94
N ASN A 89 -14.23 -31.98 -36.48
CA ASN A 89 -13.20 -33.00 -36.60
C ASN A 89 -12.11 -32.61 -37.59
N SER A 90 -12.47 -32.03 -38.74
CA SER A 90 -11.48 -31.57 -39.72
C SER A 90 -10.59 -30.47 -39.13
N ILE A 91 -11.18 -29.50 -38.44
CA ILE A 91 -10.41 -28.45 -37.72
C ILE A 91 -9.46 -29.08 -36.71
N ARG A 92 -9.94 -30.06 -35.92
CA ARG A 92 -9.12 -30.73 -34.90
C ARG A 92 -7.97 -31.53 -35.51
N GLU A 93 -8.22 -32.21 -36.63
CA GLU A 93 -7.23 -33.03 -37.32
C GLU A 93 -6.14 -32.17 -38.00
N TRP A 94 -6.48 -30.98 -38.52
CA TRP A 94 -5.55 -30.09 -39.20
C TRP A 94 -4.83 -29.12 -38.28
N SER A 95 -5.36 -28.84 -37.10
CA SER A 95 -4.76 -27.93 -36.13
C SER A 95 -4.09 -28.67 -34.97
N LEU A 96 -3.33 -29.72 -35.28
CA LEU A 96 -2.63 -30.53 -34.29
C LEU A 96 -1.12 -30.59 -34.56
N ASN A 97 -0.35 -30.40 -33.51
CA ASN A 97 1.09 -30.68 -33.53
C ASN A 97 1.32 -32.15 -33.14
N ILE A 98 1.65 -32.99 -34.10
CA ILE A 98 1.88 -34.43 -33.87
C ILE A 98 3.38 -34.70 -33.80
N PRO A 99 3.90 -35.28 -32.68
CA PRO A 99 5.26 -35.79 -32.65
C PRO A 99 5.38 -36.97 -33.61
N SER A 100 6.16 -36.81 -34.68
CA SER A 100 6.29 -37.81 -35.76
C SER A 100 7.48 -38.77 -35.56
N GLY A 101 8.09 -38.75 -34.37
CA GLY A 101 9.25 -39.62 -34.04
C GLY A 101 10.57 -38.86 -34.02
N SER A 102 11.68 -39.63 -34.04
CA SER A 102 13.03 -39.09 -34.06
C SER A 102 13.91 -39.86 -35.05
N ILE A 103 14.93 -39.18 -35.57
CA ILE A 103 15.97 -39.75 -36.39
C ILE A 103 17.27 -39.78 -35.57
N GLU A 104 17.80 -40.96 -35.30
CA GLU A 104 19.12 -41.11 -34.71
C GLU A 104 20.19 -40.78 -35.78
N THR A 105 21.08 -39.86 -35.47
CA THR A 105 22.24 -39.50 -36.30
C THR A 105 23.54 -39.72 -35.50
N ASN A 106 24.67 -39.74 -36.18
CA ASN A 106 25.98 -39.85 -35.52
C ASN A 106 26.31 -38.65 -34.61
N GLU A 107 25.56 -37.55 -34.68
CA GLU A 107 25.77 -36.32 -33.93
C GLU A 107 24.67 -36.09 -32.86
N GLY A 108 23.68 -36.98 -32.79
CA GLY A 108 22.57 -36.89 -31.84
C GLY A 108 21.22 -37.26 -32.43
N GLU A 109 20.17 -37.15 -31.62
CA GLU A 109 18.78 -37.44 -31.99
C GLU A 109 18.08 -36.16 -32.49
N ILE A 110 17.50 -36.24 -33.70
CA ILE A 110 16.72 -35.17 -34.31
C ILE A 110 15.24 -35.54 -34.15
N LEU A 111 14.50 -34.73 -33.35
CA LEU A 111 13.07 -34.89 -33.18
C LEU A 111 12.32 -34.35 -34.42
N ILE A 112 11.47 -35.21 -34.99
CA ILE A 112 10.57 -34.82 -36.08
C ILE A 112 9.19 -34.58 -35.48
N ARG A 113 8.64 -33.38 -35.72
CA ARG A 113 7.26 -33.03 -35.35
C ARG A 113 6.57 -32.35 -36.53
N SER A 114 5.31 -32.64 -36.72
CA SER A 114 4.45 -31.84 -37.59
C SER A 114 4.07 -30.57 -36.84
N ASN A 115 4.26 -29.42 -37.48
CA ASN A 115 3.86 -28.11 -36.93
C ASN A 115 2.68 -27.61 -37.76
N SER A 116 1.50 -28.18 -37.55
CA SER A 116 0.30 -27.90 -38.33
C SER A 116 -0.76 -27.12 -37.53
N GLN A 117 -0.44 -26.67 -36.33
CA GLN A 117 -1.35 -25.87 -35.52
C GLN A 117 -1.54 -24.49 -36.17
N GLY A 118 -2.77 -24.14 -36.53
CA GLY A 118 -3.11 -22.82 -37.04
C GLY A 118 -3.16 -21.78 -35.91
N TYR A 119 -2.64 -20.58 -36.20
CA TYR A 119 -2.62 -19.45 -35.25
C TYR A 119 -3.26 -18.18 -35.82
N SER A 120 -3.67 -18.20 -37.10
CA SER A 120 -4.25 -17.04 -37.77
C SER A 120 -5.53 -17.37 -38.49
N VAL A 121 -6.35 -16.36 -38.75
CA VAL A 121 -7.55 -16.49 -39.60
C VAL A 121 -7.20 -17.13 -40.96
N TYR A 122 -6.04 -16.81 -41.53
CA TYR A 122 -5.57 -17.39 -42.78
C TYR A 122 -5.32 -18.90 -42.65
N ASP A 123 -4.63 -19.35 -41.59
CA ASP A 123 -4.33 -20.77 -41.40
C ASP A 123 -5.61 -21.60 -41.28
N PHE A 124 -6.62 -21.08 -40.56
CA PHE A 124 -7.91 -21.76 -40.41
C PHE A 124 -8.71 -21.69 -41.73
N SER A 125 -8.63 -20.62 -42.51
CA SER A 125 -9.38 -20.49 -43.76
C SER A 125 -8.94 -21.50 -44.82
N GLU A 126 -7.70 -21.96 -44.77
CA GLU A 126 -7.09 -22.92 -45.69
C GLU A 126 -7.28 -24.39 -45.31
N ILE A 127 -8.02 -24.67 -44.22
CA ILE A 127 -8.30 -26.04 -43.79
C ILE A 127 -9.27 -26.71 -44.81
N PRO A 128 -8.86 -27.81 -45.47
CA PRO A 128 -9.72 -28.51 -46.43
C PRO A 128 -10.82 -29.31 -45.65
N ILE A 129 -12.08 -29.06 -46.00
CA ILE A 129 -13.24 -29.74 -45.38
C ILE A 129 -13.74 -30.87 -46.29
N ILE A 130 -13.75 -30.66 -47.61
CA ILE A 130 -14.11 -31.67 -48.60
C ILE A 130 -13.05 -31.72 -49.66
N THR A 131 -12.61 -32.90 -50.04
CA THR A 131 -11.80 -33.16 -51.22
C THR A 131 -12.53 -34.12 -52.14
N ASP A 132 -12.95 -33.64 -53.30
CA ASP A 132 -13.71 -34.48 -54.26
C ASP A 132 -12.75 -35.30 -55.13
N GLN A 133 -13.28 -36.34 -55.78
CA GLN A 133 -12.52 -37.25 -56.63
C GLN A 133 -11.94 -36.56 -57.89
N ASP A 134 -12.52 -35.45 -58.29
CA ASP A 134 -12.04 -34.61 -59.40
C ASP A 134 -10.91 -33.65 -59.03
N GLY A 135 -10.52 -33.64 -57.74
CA GLY A 135 -9.48 -32.78 -57.22
C GLY A 135 -9.97 -31.41 -56.74
N SER A 136 -11.27 -31.14 -56.77
CA SER A 136 -11.82 -29.89 -56.20
C SER A 136 -11.82 -29.97 -54.67
N ILE A 137 -11.42 -28.86 -54.04
CA ILE A 137 -11.32 -28.73 -52.58
C ILE A 137 -12.25 -27.60 -52.13
N VAL A 138 -13.04 -27.87 -51.08
CA VAL A 138 -13.79 -26.83 -50.36
C VAL A 138 -13.08 -26.56 -49.06
N PHE A 139 -12.63 -25.33 -48.92
CA PHE A 139 -11.93 -24.88 -47.72
C PHE A 139 -12.89 -24.36 -46.65
N LEU A 140 -12.44 -24.31 -45.40
CA LEU A 140 -13.22 -23.79 -44.26
C LEU A 140 -13.64 -22.35 -44.50
N GLY A 141 -12.77 -21.51 -45.11
CA GLY A 141 -13.08 -20.14 -45.47
C GLY A 141 -14.20 -19.96 -46.52
N ASP A 142 -14.50 -21.04 -47.33
CA ASP A 142 -15.58 -20.99 -48.32
C ASP A 142 -16.96 -21.21 -47.68
N ILE A 143 -17.03 -21.78 -46.48
CA ILE A 143 -18.25 -22.19 -45.83
C ILE A 143 -18.48 -21.51 -44.47
N SER A 144 -17.54 -20.70 -44.03
CA SER A 144 -17.59 -20.01 -42.72
C SER A 144 -17.03 -18.61 -42.81
N LYS A 145 -17.44 -17.75 -41.87
CA LYS A 145 -16.81 -16.46 -41.59
C LYS A 145 -15.88 -16.66 -40.42
N ILE A 146 -14.57 -16.54 -40.67
CA ILE A 146 -13.54 -16.69 -39.67
C ILE A 146 -13.11 -15.30 -39.20
N ARG A 147 -13.06 -15.09 -37.89
CA ARG A 147 -12.68 -13.81 -37.30
C ARG A 147 -11.72 -14.06 -36.15
N ASP A 148 -10.72 -13.22 -36.06
CA ASP A 148 -9.94 -13.07 -34.83
C ASP A 148 -10.75 -12.19 -33.87
N THR A 149 -11.00 -12.66 -32.68
CA THR A 149 -11.86 -12.00 -31.69
C THR A 149 -11.42 -12.38 -30.28
N PHE A 150 -12.08 -11.81 -29.31
CA PHE A 150 -11.90 -12.16 -27.90
C PHE A 150 -12.96 -13.17 -27.46
N SER A 151 -12.63 -13.95 -26.45
CA SER A 151 -13.55 -14.91 -25.84
C SER A 151 -14.80 -14.20 -25.33
N ASP A 152 -15.97 -14.64 -25.81
CA ASP A 152 -17.29 -14.09 -25.46
C ASP A 152 -17.73 -14.41 -24.01
N GLN A 153 -16.82 -14.87 -23.13
CA GLN A 153 -17.20 -15.26 -21.77
C GLN A 153 -17.78 -14.10 -20.96
N PHE A 154 -17.27 -12.87 -21.16
CA PHE A 154 -17.79 -11.65 -20.53
C PHE A 154 -17.52 -10.44 -21.43
N GLU A 155 -18.50 -9.57 -21.60
CA GLU A 155 -18.29 -8.25 -22.17
C GLU A 155 -17.60 -7.38 -21.12
N LEU A 156 -16.37 -7.00 -21.39
CA LEU A 156 -15.53 -6.19 -20.50
C LEU A 156 -15.31 -4.83 -21.15
N ASP A 157 -15.76 -3.78 -20.48
CA ASP A 157 -15.51 -2.41 -20.92
C ASP A 157 -14.59 -1.72 -19.91
N PHE A 158 -13.47 -1.19 -20.39
CA PHE A 158 -12.54 -0.41 -19.60
C PHE A 158 -12.40 0.99 -20.22
N LEU A 159 -12.74 2.01 -19.45
CA LEU A 159 -12.59 3.40 -19.83
C LEU A 159 -11.63 4.10 -18.88
N PHE A 160 -10.63 4.79 -19.47
CA PHE A 160 -9.74 5.65 -18.71
C PHE A 160 -9.90 7.10 -19.16
N ASN A 161 -10.34 7.97 -18.26
CA ASN A 161 -10.71 9.36 -18.57
C ASN A 161 -11.74 9.48 -19.72
N GLY A 162 -12.63 8.46 -19.86
CA GLY A 162 -13.66 8.40 -20.89
C GLY A 162 -13.19 7.88 -22.26
N GLU A 163 -11.95 7.42 -22.41
CA GLU A 163 -11.40 6.78 -23.60
C GLU A 163 -11.24 5.28 -23.36
N ASN A 164 -11.39 4.44 -24.41
CA ASN A 164 -11.15 2.99 -24.30
C ASN A 164 -9.74 2.74 -23.79
N ALA A 165 -9.58 1.79 -22.88
CA ALA A 165 -8.32 1.57 -22.21
C ALA A 165 -8.06 0.09 -21.89
N ASN A 166 -6.78 -0.28 -21.84
CA ASN A 166 -6.28 -1.47 -21.18
C ASN A 166 -5.31 -1.08 -20.07
N LEU A 167 -5.22 -1.91 -19.04
CA LEU A 167 -4.38 -1.65 -17.88
C LEU A 167 -3.27 -2.69 -17.76
N ILE A 168 -2.04 -2.23 -17.59
CA ILE A 168 -0.88 -3.04 -17.24
C ILE A 168 -0.54 -2.75 -15.78
N THR A 169 -0.59 -3.75 -14.91
CA THR A 169 -0.14 -3.61 -13.53
C THR A 169 1.27 -4.17 -13.38
N VAL A 170 2.16 -3.38 -12.81
CA VAL A 170 3.54 -3.74 -12.53
C VAL A 170 3.69 -4.13 -11.07
N PHE A 171 4.29 -5.28 -10.82
CA PHE A 171 4.44 -5.86 -9.50
C PHE A 171 5.90 -5.91 -9.07
N ARG A 172 6.14 -5.71 -7.79
CA ARG A 172 7.42 -6.06 -7.17
C ARG A 172 7.38 -7.50 -6.65
N VAL A 173 8.51 -8.19 -6.79
CA VAL A 173 8.68 -9.56 -6.32
C VAL A 173 9.83 -9.62 -5.31
N GLY A 174 9.60 -10.27 -4.17
CA GLY A 174 10.63 -10.42 -3.13
C GLY A 174 11.10 -9.09 -2.54
N ASN A 175 12.41 -8.84 -2.60
CA ASN A 175 13.05 -7.67 -1.98
C ASN A 175 13.23 -6.47 -2.93
N GLN A 176 12.56 -6.43 -4.08
CA GLN A 176 12.65 -5.30 -5.00
C GLN A 176 12.17 -4.01 -4.33
N ASN A 177 12.85 -2.91 -4.63
CA ASN A 177 12.48 -1.60 -4.14
C ASN A 177 11.34 -1.01 -4.99
N ALA A 178 10.18 -0.75 -4.38
CA ALA A 178 9.03 -0.18 -5.08
C ALA A 178 9.30 1.19 -5.73
N LEU A 179 10.18 2.01 -5.12
CA LEU A 179 10.53 3.33 -5.66
C LEU A 179 11.30 3.23 -6.96
N ASP A 180 12.23 2.26 -7.08
CA ASP A 180 13.04 2.06 -8.27
C ASP A 180 12.17 1.49 -9.41
N VAL A 181 11.29 0.52 -9.10
CA VAL A 181 10.28 -0.01 -10.03
C VAL A 181 9.37 1.10 -10.58
N SER A 182 8.76 1.90 -9.70
CA SER A 182 7.88 3.00 -10.12
C SER A 182 8.60 4.02 -10.97
N LYS A 183 9.85 4.36 -10.61
CA LYS A 183 10.67 5.30 -11.37
C LYS A 183 10.96 4.77 -12.77
N ALA A 184 11.40 3.51 -12.90
CA ALA A 184 11.70 2.90 -14.19
C ALA A 184 10.49 2.92 -15.14
N VAL A 185 9.29 2.61 -14.60
CA VAL A 185 8.03 2.64 -15.37
C VAL A 185 7.68 4.06 -15.80
N LYS A 186 7.79 5.05 -14.91
CA LYS A 186 7.49 6.46 -15.24
C LYS A 186 8.44 7.02 -16.29
N ASP A 187 9.74 6.76 -16.14
CA ASP A 187 10.75 7.17 -17.12
C ASP A 187 10.46 6.55 -18.49
N TYR A 188 10.04 5.27 -18.52
CA TYR A 188 9.61 4.59 -19.74
C TYR A 188 8.34 5.24 -20.33
N VAL A 189 7.30 5.46 -19.52
CA VAL A 189 6.03 6.07 -19.98
C VAL A 189 6.26 7.46 -20.56
N GLU A 190 7.12 8.29 -19.94
CA GLU A 190 7.47 9.62 -20.43
C GLU A 190 8.12 9.57 -21.83
N VAL A 191 9.10 8.67 -22.00
CA VAL A 191 9.81 8.50 -23.29
C VAL A 191 8.89 7.91 -24.35
N LYS A 192 8.13 6.86 -24.02
CA LYS A 192 7.27 6.14 -24.95
C LYS A 192 6.07 6.98 -25.40
N SER A 193 5.46 7.76 -24.49
CA SER A 193 4.33 8.64 -24.82
C SER A 193 4.66 9.63 -25.93
N ALA A 194 5.92 10.08 -26.02
CA ALA A 194 6.36 10.99 -27.09
C ALA A 194 6.51 10.29 -28.46
N GLN A 195 6.51 8.96 -28.49
CA GLN A 195 6.70 8.14 -29.70
C GLN A 195 5.38 7.58 -30.24
N LEU A 196 4.32 7.62 -29.43
CA LEU A 196 3.01 7.08 -29.83
C LEU A 196 2.29 8.00 -30.82
N PRO A 197 1.41 7.44 -31.67
CA PRO A 197 0.47 8.21 -32.48
C PRO A 197 -0.44 9.08 -31.59
N SER A 198 -1.00 10.14 -32.18
CA SER A 198 -1.88 11.09 -31.46
C SER A 198 -3.13 10.45 -30.82
N ASP A 199 -3.56 9.31 -31.36
CA ASP A 199 -4.77 8.60 -30.98
C ASP A 199 -4.54 7.59 -29.85
N ALA A 200 -3.26 7.35 -29.49
CA ALA A 200 -2.86 6.48 -28.40
C ALA A 200 -2.13 7.27 -27.29
N LYS A 201 -2.45 6.99 -26.07
CA LYS A 201 -1.88 7.65 -24.88
C LYS A 201 -1.45 6.61 -23.85
N LEU A 202 -0.40 6.96 -23.10
CA LEU A 202 0.06 6.22 -21.93
C LEU A 202 -0.03 7.11 -20.71
N THR A 203 -0.65 6.59 -19.67
CA THR A 203 -0.73 7.30 -18.38
C THR A 203 -0.33 6.35 -17.25
N ALA A 204 0.73 6.72 -16.54
CA ALA A 204 1.07 6.06 -15.27
C ALA A 204 0.11 6.55 -14.19
N TRP A 205 -0.55 5.64 -13.50
CA TRP A 205 -1.53 5.95 -12.48
C TRP A 205 -1.49 4.92 -11.34
N ASP A 206 -2.22 5.19 -10.25
CA ASP A 206 -2.29 4.31 -9.09
C ASP A 206 -0.89 3.88 -8.60
N ASP A 207 -0.03 4.88 -8.40
CA ASP A 207 1.37 4.69 -7.99
C ASP A 207 1.48 4.59 -6.46
N GLU A 208 1.52 3.36 -5.94
CA GLU A 208 1.72 3.11 -4.50
C GLU A 208 3.09 3.56 -4.00
N ALA A 209 4.11 3.54 -4.89
CA ALA A 209 5.44 4.00 -4.51
C ALA A 209 5.46 5.51 -4.24
N ARG A 210 4.61 6.30 -4.91
CA ARG A 210 4.44 7.72 -4.65
C ARG A 210 3.89 7.97 -3.23
N ILE A 211 2.86 7.22 -2.84
CA ILE A 211 2.28 7.30 -1.50
C ILE A 211 3.35 6.97 -0.45
N LEU A 212 4.13 5.91 -0.70
CA LEU A 212 5.25 5.52 0.16
C LEU A 212 6.31 6.63 0.24
N SER A 213 6.72 7.21 -0.90
CA SER A 213 7.71 8.28 -0.96
C SER A 213 7.23 9.53 -0.20
N GLY A 214 6.01 9.99 -0.44
CA GLY A 214 5.44 11.15 0.26
C GLY A 214 5.39 10.96 1.79
N ARG A 215 5.07 9.75 2.23
CA ARG A 215 5.08 9.42 3.67
C ARG A 215 6.48 9.37 4.24
N ILE A 216 7.45 8.78 3.53
CA ILE A 216 8.87 8.77 3.93
C ILE A 216 9.38 10.21 4.04
N ASP A 217 9.11 11.06 3.06
CA ASP A 217 9.54 12.46 3.07
C ASP A 217 8.93 13.24 4.24
N THR A 218 7.65 12.99 4.54
CA THR A 218 6.98 13.59 5.70
C THR A 218 7.60 13.11 7.00
N ILE A 219 7.88 11.81 7.15
CA ILE A 219 8.52 11.25 8.34
C ILE A 219 9.93 11.79 8.50
N VAL A 220 10.73 11.84 7.43
CA VAL A 220 12.10 12.39 7.46
C VAL A 220 12.09 13.87 7.85
N ARG A 221 11.17 14.66 7.28
CA ARG A 221 11.00 16.07 7.64
C ARG A 221 10.61 16.24 9.11
N ASN A 222 9.68 15.44 9.60
CA ASN A 222 9.26 15.45 11.00
C ASN A 222 10.41 15.02 11.93
N ALA A 223 11.19 14.03 11.54
CA ALA A 223 12.39 13.62 12.28
C ALA A 223 13.43 14.75 12.34
N GLN A 224 13.68 15.43 11.22
CA GLN A 224 14.58 16.59 11.19
C GLN A 224 14.08 17.75 12.05
N GLN A 225 12.78 18.06 11.98
CA GLN A 225 12.17 19.10 12.81
C GLN A 225 12.21 18.73 14.29
N GLY A 226 11.89 17.48 14.63
CA GLY A 226 11.98 16.95 15.99
C GLY A 226 13.39 17.00 16.54
N LEU A 227 14.37 16.56 15.76
CA LEU A 227 15.78 16.64 16.12
C LEU A 227 16.23 18.10 16.34
N PHE A 228 15.84 19.01 15.43
CA PHE A 228 16.14 20.43 15.59
C PHE A 228 15.52 21.00 16.87
N LEU A 229 14.26 20.67 17.15
CA LEU A 229 13.57 21.12 18.35
C LEU A 229 14.25 20.59 19.62
N VAL A 230 14.64 19.32 19.64
CA VAL A 230 15.39 18.71 20.74
C VAL A 230 16.73 19.43 20.95
N ILE A 231 17.52 19.62 19.90
CA ILE A 231 18.79 20.35 19.95
C ILE A 231 18.56 21.78 20.48
N PHE A 232 17.53 22.46 20.00
CA PHE A 232 17.19 23.81 20.42
C PHE A 232 16.84 23.86 21.92
N VAL A 233 15.99 22.93 22.39
CA VAL A 233 15.64 22.86 23.83
C VAL A 233 16.85 22.51 24.68
N LEU A 234 17.66 21.54 24.25
CA LEU A 234 18.93 21.24 24.96
C LEU A 234 19.85 22.46 25.05
N ALA A 235 19.99 23.20 23.96
CA ALA A 235 20.82 24.41 23.95
C ALA A 235 20.29 25.51 24.85
N LEU A 236 18.98 25.59 25.14
CA LEU A 236 18.39 26.54 26.07
C LEU A 236 18.72 26.25 27.53
N PHE A 237 18.82 24.97 27.90
CA PHE A 237 18.99 24.55 29.29
C PHE A 237 20.40 24.08 29.61
N LEU A 238 21.10 23.45 28.68
CA LEU A 238 22.44 22.90 28.85
C LEU A 238 23.51 23.85 28.29
N LYS A 239 24.71 23.82 28.88
CA LYS A 239 25.84 24.51 28.30
C LYS A 239 26.04 24.10 26.83
N PRO A 240 26.36 25.05 25.92
CA PRO A 240 26.37 24.74 24.47
C PRO A 240 27.28 23.57 24.07
N LYS A 241 28.41 23.38 24.75
CA LYS A 241 29.29 22.22 24.50
C LYS A 241 28.65 20.91 24.90
N LEU A 242 27.96 20.88 26.05
CA LEU A 242 27.24 19.71 26.51
C LEU A 242 26.07 19.39 25.59
N ALA A 243 25.27 20.39 25.24
CA ALA A 243 24.17 20.24 24.29
C ALA A 243 24.64 19.67 22.95
N PHE A 244 25.78 20.12 22.43
CA PHE A 244 26.36 19.58 21.18
C PHE A 244 26.72 18.09 21.30
N TRP A 245 27.43 17.66 22.36
CA TRP A 245 27.83 16.27 22.51
C TRP A 245 26.64 15.34 22.77
N VAL A 246 25.70 15.76 23.61
CA VAL A 246 24.44 15.01 23.83
C VAL A 246 23.65 14.88 22.54
N SER A 247 23.56 15.97 21.75
CA SER A 247 22.84 15.92 20.46
C SER A 247 23.52 15.01 19.44
N LEU A 248 24.87 14.93 19.47
CA LEU A 248 25.63 14.04 18.59
C LEU A 248 25.42 12.56 18.94
N GLY A 249 25.11 12.26 20.19
CA GLY A 249 24.76 10.91 20.63
C GLY A 249 23.52 10.33 19.93
N ILE A 250 22.56 11.17 19.52
CA ILE A 250 21.34 10.73 18.83
C ILE A 250 21.65 10.00 17.51
N PRO A 251 22.32 10.65 16.52
CA PRO A 251 22.65 9.96 15.28
C PRO A 251 23.57 8.75 15.50
N ILE A 252 24.47 8.79 16.50
CA ILE A 252 25.33 7.65 16.83
C ILE A 252 24.49 6.44 17.28
N SER A 253 23.53 6.66 18.19
CA SER A 253 22.62 5.62 18.66
C SER A 253 21.74 5.06 17.54
N PHE A 254 21.25 5.91 16.64
CA PHE A 254 20.46 5.50 15.48
C PHE A 254 21.28 4.69 14.48
N MET A 255 22.47 5.15 14.12
CA MET A 255 23.37 4.42 13.22
C MET A 255 23.78 3.06 13.82
N GLY A 256 24.04 3.02 15.12
CA GLY A 256 24.27 1.78 15.84
C GLY A 256 23.05 0.84 15.80
N GLY A 257 21.84 1.38 15.97
CA GLY A 257 20.60 0.62 15.86
C GLY A 257 20.44 -0.07 14.50
N PHE A 258 20.83 0.56 13.40
CA PHE A 258 20.79 -0.03 12.06
C PHE A 258 21.68 -1.28 11.92
N TRP A 259 22.76 -1.41 12.70
CA TRP A 259 23.59 -2.62 12.68
C TRP A 259 22.83 -3.88 13.13
N LEU A 260 21.80 -3.72 13.94
CA LEU A 260 20.96 -4.82 14.41
C LEU A 260 19.78 -5.12 13.46
N PHE A 261 19.58 -4.35 12.41
CA PHE A 261 18.50 -4.61 11.44
C PHE A 261 18.70 -5.90 10.68
N ALA A 262 19.90 -6.14 10.17
CA ALA A 262 20.20 -7.37 9.41
C ALA A 262 20.02 -8.66 10.24
N PRO A 263 20.56 -8.78 11.47
CA PRO A 263 20.33 -9.96 12.31
C PRO A 263 18.86 -10.19 12.68
N PHE A 264 18.06 -9.13 12.78
CA PHE A 264 16.65 -9.22 13.14
C PHE A 264 15.70 -9.26 11.93
N ASN A 265 16.23 -9.36 10.69
CA ASN A 265 15.45 -9.29 9.46
C ASN A 265 14.54 -8.06 9.37
N LEU A 266 15.00 -6.93 9.88
CA LEU A 266 14.29 -5.65 9.80
C LEU A 266 14.62 -4.96 8.48
N SER A 267 13.62 -4.30 7.91
CA SER A 267 13.77 -3.41 6.76
C SER A 267 13.53 -1.95 7.15
N ILE A 268 14.10 -1.04 6.38
CA ILE A 268 13.73 0.38 6.47
C ILE A 268 12.37 0.52 5.76
N ASN A 269 11.33 0.76 6.54
CA ASN A 269 9.97 0.94 6.08
C ASN A 269 9.27 2.03 6.90
N MET A 270 8.04 2.36 6.55
CA MET A 270 7.28 3.42 7.21
C MET A 270 7.16 3.19 8.74
N LEU A 271 6.95 1.95 9.18
CA LEU A 271 6.79 1.62 10.60
C LEU A 271 8.10 1.74 11.38
N SER A 272 9.21 1.26 10.79
CA SER A 272 10.53 1.39 11.41
C SER A 272 10.95 2.87 11.50
N LEU A 273 10.71 3.68 10.48
CA LEU A 273 11.00 5.12 10.49
C LEU A 273 10.12 5.86 11.52
N PHE A 274 8.84 5.54 11.61
CA PHE A 274 7.96 6.09 12.64
C PHE A 274 8.47 5.75 14.04
N THR A 275 8.95 4.52 14.23
CA THR A 275 9.52 4.08 15.51
C THR A 275 10.79 4.87 15.85
N PHE A 276 11.63 5.22 14.88
CA PHE A 276 12.79 6.11 15.12
C PHE A 276 12.38 7.48 15.66
N ILE A 277 11.29 8.06 15.12
CA ILE A 277 10.77 9.33 15.64
C ILE A 277 10.28 9.17 17.07
N LEU A 278 9.57 8.10 17.37
CA LEU A 278 9.05 7.80 18.70
C LEU A 278 10.18 7.64 19.72
N VAL A 279 11.26 6.94 19.34
CA VAL A 279 12.41 6.68 20.22
C VAL A 279 13.32 7.90 20.39
N LEU A 280 13.24 8.89 19.50
CA LEU A 280 14.09 10.08 19.51
C LEU A 280 14.13 10.77 20.89
N GLY A 281 12.96 10.97 21.52
CA GLY A 281 12.88 11.58 22.84
C GLY A 281 13.46 10.69 23.95
N ILE A 282 13.27 9.38 23.85
CA ILE A 282 13.73 8.42 24.88
C ILE A 282 15.26 8.34 24.90
N VAL A 283 15.90 8.33 23.72
CA VAL A 283 17.36 8.24 23.59
C VAL A 283 18.07 9.44 24.21
N VAL A 284 17.47 10.61 24.12
CA VAL A 284 18.08 11.85 24.62
C VAL A 284 18.12 11.92 26.14
N ASP A 285 17.12 11.36 26.81
CA ASP A 285 16.98 11.48 28.27
C ASP A 285 18.16 10.86 29.02
N ASP A 286 18.65 9.72 28.59
CA ASP A 286 19.80 9.04 29.20
C ASP A 286 21.09 9.86 29.08
N ALA A 287 21.33 10.39 27.90
CA ALA A 287 22.50 11.22 27.62
C ALA A 287 22.46 12.55 28.40
N ILE A 288 21.28 13.15 28.60
CA ILE A 288 21.10 14.36 29.40
C ILE A 288 21.50 14.09 30.85
N VAL A 289 20.97 13.04 31.47
CA VAL A 289 21.23 12.71 32.88
C VAL A 289 22.72 12.47 33.13
N VAL A 290 23.38 11.70 32.28
CA VAL A 290 24.82 11.42 32.38
C VAL A 290 25.63 12.69 32.15
N GLY A 291 25.32 13.44 31.09
CA GLY A 291 26.02 14.64 30.71
C GLY A 291 25.93 15.76 31.76
N GLU A 292 24.72 15.97 32.32
CA GLU A 292 24.49 16.96 33.38
C GLU A 292 25.24 16.60 34.65
N ASN A 293 25.25 15.32 35.03
CA ASN A 293 25.96 14.88 36.22
C ASN A 293 27.50 15.04 36.07
N ILE A 294 28.06 14.75 34.88
CA ILE A 294 29.47 15.01 34.57
C ILE A 294 29.76 16.51 34.65
N ALA A 295 28.91 17.36 34.06
CA ALA A 295 29.05 18.80 34.10
C ALA A 295 29.05 19.34 35.54
N LEU A 296 28.17 18.80 36.41
CA LEU A 296 28.11 19.17 37.82
C LEU A 296 29.41 18.87 38.57
N PHE A 297 30.05 17.73 38.32
CA PHE A 297 31.35 17.39 38.92
C PHE A 297 32.47 18.31 38.40
N ARG A 298 32.46 18.71 37.12
CA ARG A 298 33.41 19.70 36.56
C ARG A 298 33.23 21.08 37.18
N GLU A 299 32.00 21.52 37.40
CA GLU A 299 31.70 22.79 38.06
C GLU A 299 32.21 22.84 39.52
N ARG A 300 32.28 21.68 40.18
CA ARG A 300 32.88 21.53 41.52
C ARG A 300 34.39 21.51 41.51
N GLY A 301 35.04 21.72 40.37
CA GLY A 301 36.50 21.83 40.22
C GLY A 301 37.22 20.50 40.08
N MET A 302 36.53 19.41 39.78
CA MET A 302 37.14 18.10 39.54
C MET A 302 37.84 18.06 38.18
N GLU A 303 38.95 17.32 38.08
CA GLU A 303 39.65 17.10 36.81
C GLU A 303 38.74 16.46 35.77
N PRO A 304 38.81 16.86 34.50
CA PRO A 304 37.88 16.40 33.46
C PRO A 304 37.72 14.88 33.34
N ASN A 305 38.79 14.12 33.38
CA ASN A 305 38.76 12.66 33.32
C ASN A 305 38.08 12.05 34.56
N GLU A 306 38.43 12.56 35.74
CA GLU A 306 37.85 12.09 36.99
C GLU A 306 36.37 12.45 37.11
N ALA A 307 35.98 13.66 36.68
CA ALA A 307 34.61 14.12 36.62
C ALA A 307 33.75 13.26 35.67
N ALA A 308 34.29 12.89 34.49
CA ALA A 308 33.62 12.05 33.55
C ALA A 308 33.35 10.64 34.12
N VAL A 309 34.37 10.03 34.72
CA VAL A 309 34.23 8.68 35.33
C VAL A 309 33.26 8.71 36.52
N LYS A 310 33.45 9.61 37.47
CA LYS A 310 32.61 9.68 38.68
C LYS A 310 31.17 10.08 38.33
N GLY A 311 31.03 11.07 37.44
CA GLY A 311 29.72 11.55 37.00
C GLY A 311 28.92 10.49 36.29
N ALA A 312 29.53 9.74 35.38
CA ALA A 312 28.85 8.62 34.69
C ALA A 312 28.51 7.47 35.65
N MET A 313 29.47 7.04 36.50
CA MET A 313 29.26 5.94 37.43
C MET A 313 28.18 6.22 38.47
N GLN A 314 28.02 7.45 38.93
CA GLN A 314 27.00 7.81 39.92
C GLN A 314 25.57 7.57 39.39
N VAL A 315 25.33 7.81 38.09
CA VAL A 315 24.02 7.68 37.46
C VAL A 315 23.89 6.42 36.58
N ALA A 316 24.96 5.65 36.43
CA ALA A 316 24.97 4.45 35.57
C ALA A 316 23.87 3.46 35.96
N THR A 317 23.71 3.18 37.26
CA THR A 317 22.69 2.22 37.74
C THR A 317 21.27 2.67 37.45
N PRO A 318 20.82 3.89 37.79
CA PRO A 318 19.46 4.33 37.44
C PRO A 318 19.24 4.42 35.92
N VAL A 319 20.23 4.88 35.14
CA VAL A 319 20.13 4.94 33.67
C VAL A 319 19.99 3.55 33.07
N PHE A 320 20.83 2.59 33.50
CA PHE A 320 20.74 1.20 33.05
C PHE A 320 19.36 0.59 33.31
N PHE A 321 18.84 0.75 34.52
CA PHE A 321 17.52 0.20 34.86
C PHE A 321 16.38 0.95 34.16
N ALA A 322 16.48 2.24 33.91
CA ALA A 322 15.49 3.00 33.16
C ALA A 322 15.39 2.47 31.72
N VAL A 323 16.54 2.33 31.03
CA VAL A 323 16.60 1.76 29.67
C VAL A 323 16.06 0.32 29.64
N LEU A 324 16.53 -0.52 30.59
CA LEU A 324 16.07 -1.91 30.69
C LEU A 324 14.55 -2.00 30.90
N THR A 325 14.00 -1.16 31.78
CA THR A 325 12.54 -1.11 32.02
C THR A 325 11.79 -0.73 30.74
N THR A 326 12.30 0.23 29.98
CA THR A 326 11.72 0.62 28.69
C THR A 326 11.76 -0.54 27.71
N MET A 327 12.89 -1.24 27.58
CA MET A 327 13.00 -2.42 26.71
C MET A 327 12.00 -3.52 27.11
N VAL A 328 11.88 -3.81 28.41
CA VAL A 328 10.95 -4.81 28.93
C VAL A 328 9.50 -4.41 28.69
N THR A 329 9.18 -3.12 28.75
CA THR A 329 7.82 -2.62 28.48
C THR A 329 7.40 -2.86 27.02
N PHE A 330 8.32 -2.78 26.07
CA PHE A 330 8.06 -3.08 24.66
C PHE A 330 8.11 -4.58 24.34
N ALA A 331 8.80 -5.39 25.13
CA ALA A 331 9.01 -6.81 24.87
C ALA A 331 7.71 -7.65 24.68
N PRO A 332 6.59 -7.43 25.38
CA PRO A 332 5.35 -8.18 25.16
C PRO A 332 4.82 -8.10 23.72
N MET A 333 5.08 -7.01 22.99
CA MET A 333 4.67 -6.89 21.60
C MET A 333 5.37 -7.89 20.67
N LEU A 334 6.50 -8.49 21.10
CA LEU A 334 7.18 -9.56 20.36
C LEU A 334 6.40 -10.89 20.39
N SER A 335 5.49 -11.06 21.36
CA SER A 335 4.73 -12.29 21.55
C SER A 335 3.36 -12.28 20.85
N VAL A 336 3.06 -11.24 20.08
CA VAL A 336 1.82 -11.18 19.29
C VAL A 336 1.96 -12.11 18.09
N ASP A 337 1.02 -13.07 17.97
CA ASP A 337 0.99 -14.04 16.87
C ASP A 337 0.20 -13.54 15.65
N GLY A 338 0.43 -14.22 14.50
CA GLY A 338 -0.28 -13.95 13.25
C GLY A 338 0.33 -12.82 12.42
N GLU A 339 -0.34 -12.45 11.33
CA GLU A 339 0.13 -11.42 10.40
C GLU A 339 0.24 -10.05 11.06
N ILE A 340 -0.74 -9.69 11.87
CA ILE A 340 -0.72 -8.46 12.67
C ILE A 340 0.47 -8.46 13.61
N GLY A 341 0.82 -9.61 14.20
CA GLY A 341 1.99 -9.77 15.05
C GLY A 341 3.30 -9.48 14.32
N SER A 342 3.41 -9.83 13.04
CA SER A 342 4.61 -9.53 12.24
C SER A 342 4.83 -8.02 12.09
N ILE A 343 3.75 -7.25 11.98
CA ILE A 343 3.76 -5.78 11.92
C ILE A 343 4.16 -5.20 13.28
N TRP A 344 3.53 -5.67 14.37
CA TRP A 344 3.79 -5.17 15.71
C TRP A 344 5.20 -5.46 16.23
N ARG A 345 5.85 -6.52 15.78
CA ARG A 345 7.23 -6.88 16.14
C ARG A 345 8.27 -5.86 15.69
N ILE A 346 7.97 -5.06 14.66
CA ILE A 346 8.89 -4.02 14.16
C ILE A 346 9.18 -3.00 15.26
N PHE A 347 8.16 -2.55 16.01
CA PHE A 347 8.31 -1.52 17.04
C PHE A 347 9.31 -1.91 18.13
N PRO A 348 9.11 -3.01 18.88
CA PRO A 348 10.06 -3.38 19.95
C PRO A 348 11.46 -3.69 19.41
N LEU A 349 11.59 -4.30 18.25
CA LEU A 349 12.91 -4.61 17.68
C LEU A 349 13.70 -3.34 17.35
N VAL A 350 13.07 -2.34 16.77
CA VAL A 350 13.72 -1.04 16.49
C VAL A 350 14.04 -0.31 17.81
N VAL A 351 13.07 -0.23 18.75
CA VAL A 351 13.27 0.42 20.06
C VAL A 351 14.44 -0.21 20.81
N ILE A 352 14.43 -1.54 20.95
CA ILE A 352 15.49 -2.27 21.67
C ILE A 352 16.85 -2.07 20.98
N SER A 353 16.90 -2.15 19.65
CA SER A 353 18.13 -1.94 18.88
C SER A 353 18.75 -0.57 19.13
N VAL A 354 17.94 0.47 19.10
CA VAL A 354 18.41 1.85 19.32
C VAL A 354 18.80 2.08 20.78
N LEU A 355 18.01 1.56 21.73
CA LEU A 355 18.28 1.73 23.16
C LEU A 355 19.53 1.00 23.63
N ILE A 356 19.88 -0.15 23.05
CA ILE A 356 21.17 -0.82 23.34
C ILE A 356 22.34 0.13 23.00
N TRP A 357 22.29 0.74 21.84
CA TRP A 357 23.35 1.67 21.41
C TRP A 357 23.29 3.01 22.15
N SER A 358 22.10 3.50 22.52
CA SER A 358 21.95 4.66 23.40
C SER A 358 22.61 4.44 24.75
N LEU A 359 22.43 3.26 25.33
CA LEU A 359 23.08 2.92 26.62
C LEU A 359 24.61 2.87 26.49
N ILE A 360 25.12 2.28 25.42
CA ILE A 360 26.57 2.26 25.14
C ILE A 360 27.08 3.69 24.94
N GLU A 361 26.37 4.50 24.16
CA GLU A 361 26.73 5.88 23.88
C GLU A 361 26.78 6.72 25.17
N SER A 362 25.69 6.72 25.94
CA SER A 362 25.55 7.56 27.13
C SER A 362 26.53 7.19 28.26
N LEU A 363 26.85 5.89 28.43
CA LEU A 363 27.74 5.43 29.50
C LEU A 363 29.24 5.34 29.11
N THR A 364 29.57 5.34 27.81
CA THR A 364 30.95 5.14 27.34
C THR A 364 31.43 6.27 26.43
N ILE A 365 30.72 6.51 25.32
CA ILE A 365 31.14 7.46 24.28
C ILE A 365 31.00 8.91 24.75
N LEU A 366 29.84 9.27 25.28
CA LEU A 366 29.58 10.63 25.79
C LEU A 366 30.53 11.03 26.91
N PRO A 367 30.79 10.21 27.96
CA PRO A 367 31.79 10.53 28.99
C PRO A 367 33.20 10.74 28.42
N ALA A 368 33.62 9.94 27.44
CA ALA A 368 34.91 10.08 26.77
C ALA A 368 35.05 11.42 26.04
N HIS A 369 33.99 11.82 25.30
CA HIS A 369 33.98 13.13 24.63
C HIS A 369 33.99 14.31 25.62
N LEU A 370 33.23 14.20 26.70
CA LEU A 370 33.18 15.23 27.73
C LEU A 370 34.49 15.34 28.51
N ALA A 371 35.22 14.24 28.73
CA ALA A 371 36.52 14.21 29.37
C ALA A 371 37.58 15.01 28.56
N HIS A 372 37.53 14.88 27.22
CA HIS A 372 38.52 15.54 26.35
C HIS A 372 38.07 16.93 25.86
N SER A 373 36.88 17.38 26.23
CA SER A 373 36.43 18.73 25.85
C SER A 373 37.14 19.80 26.67
N SER A 374 38.07 20.59 26.07
CA SER A 374 38.71 21.71 26.71
C SER A 374 37.72 22.84 26.97
N ASP A 375 37.86 23.51 28.15
CA ASP A 375 37.06 24.70 28.47
C ASP A 375 37.64 25.99 27.85
N GLU A 376 38.58 25.86 26.89
CA GLU A 376 39.15 27.03 26.21
C GLU A 376 38.06 27.78 25.43
N GLU A 377 37.97 29.07 25.65
CA GLU A 377 37.14 29.99 24.86
C GLU A 377 37.57 29.94 23.38
N SER A 378 36.58 29.91 22.48
CA SER A 378 36.85 29.94 21.03
C SER A 378 37.73 31.11 20.67
N LYS A 379 38.82 30.85 19.90
CA LYS A 379 39.73 31.87 19.37
C LYS A 379 39.06 32.88 18.42
N PHE A 380 37.87 32.54 17.90
CA PHE A 380 37.12 33.41 16.98
C PHE A 380 36.28 34.43 17.75
N SER A 381 36.58 35.72 17.56
CA SER A 381 35.86 36.83 18.20
C SER A 381 34.35 36.84 17.97
N TYR A 382 33.89 36.44 16.79
CA TYR A 382 32.47 36.38 16.45
C TYR A 382 31.74 35.27 17.23
N VAL A 383 32.33 34.08 17.30
CA VAL A 383 31.77 32.92 18.04
C VAL A 383 31.67 33.26 19.53
N ARG A 384 32.66 33.93 20.08
CA ARG A 384 32.66 34.37 21.48
C ARG A 384 31.59 35.44 21.78
N LYS A 385 31.30 36.33 20.83
CA LYS A 385 30.23 37.34 21.00
C LYS A 385 28.84 36.67 20.93
N LEU A 386 28.71 35.68 20.05
CA LEU A 386 27.46 34.90 19.91
C LEU A 386 27.21 34.04 21.15
N SER A 387 28.24 33.35 21.68
CA SER A 387 28.13 32.53 22.90
C SER A 387 27.74 33.35 24.13
N ARG A 388 28.34 34.55 24.32
CA ARG A 388 27.96 35.44 25.43
C ARG A 388 26.51 35.95 25.36
N ASN A 389 26.02 36.24 24.16
CA ASN A 389 24.62 36.63 24.01
C ASN A 389 23.69 35.45 24.29
N TRP A 390 24.06 34.25 23.85
CA TRP A 390 23.32 33.03 24.12
C TRP A 390 23.29 32.70 25.61
N GLU A 391 24.42 32.77 26.30
CA GLU A 391 24.53 32.58 27.75
C GLU A 391 23.58 33.52 28.54
N LYS A 392 23.44 34.78 28.12
CA LYS A 392 22.50 35.72 28.75
C LYS A 392 21.03 35.27 28.58
N ILE A 393 20.66 34.70 27.40
CA ILE A 393 19.31 34.19 27.15
C ILE A 393 19.09 32.94 28.01
N GLN A 394 20.06 32.04 28.00
CA GLN A 394 20.06 30.82 28.79
C GLN A 394 19.89 31.08 30.28
N THR A 395 20.71 31.98 30.84
CA THR A 395 20.62 32.37 32.27
C THR A 395 19.22 32.89 32.61
N LYS A 396 18.63 33.74 31.76
CA LYS A 396 17.26 34.23 32.01
C LYS A 396 16.23 33.11 32.01
N ILE A 397 16.36 32.11 31.12
CA ILE A 397 15.43 30.96 31.03
C ILE A 397 15.60 30.06 32.27
N VAL A 398 16.85 29.76 32.66
CA VAL A 398 17.15 28.97 33.84
C VAL A 398 16.70 29.69 35.11
N ASP A 399 16.92 31.02 35.23
CA ASP A 399 16.42 31.81 36.34
C ASP A 399 14.86 31.81 36.39
N GLY A 400 14.22 31.90 35.23
CA GLY A 400 12.76 31.76 35.11
C GLY A 400 12.26 30.39 35.59
N LEU A 401 12.94 29.32 35.19
CA LEU A 401 12.62 27.95 35.65
C LEU A 401 12.82 27.84 37.17
N ASN A 402 13.93 28.33 37.70
CA ASN A 402 14.22 28.34 39.13
C ASN A 402 13.18 29.14 39.91
N TYR A 403 12.72 30.27 39.36
CA TYR A 403 11.63 31.06 39.93
C TYR A 403 10.31 30.22 40.03
N VAL A 404 9.95 29.52 38.96
CA VAL A 404 8.76 28.64 38.97
C VAL A 404 8.91 27.49 39.98
N ILE A 405 10.10 26.87 39.99
CA ILE A 405 10.39 25.78 40.96
C ILE A 405 10.26 26.27 42.39
N LYS A 406 10.87 27.41 42.70
CA LYS A 406 10.94 27.94 44.07
C LYS A 406 9.59 28.49 44.54
N ASN A 407 8.86 29.20 43.70
CA ASN A 407 7.67 29.93 44.09
C ASN A 407 6.36 29.16 43.90
N TYR A 408 6.30 28.18 42.99
CA TYR A 408 5.10 27.42 42.65
C TYR A 408 5.26 25.93 42.98
N TYR A 409 6.29 25.28 42.40
CA TYR A 409 6.46 23.84 42.57
C TYR A 409 6.79 23.43 43.99
N LYS A 410 7.79 24.06 44.63
CA LYS A 410 8.21 23.75 45.99
C LYS A 410 7.07 23.93 47.00
N PRO A 411 6.33 25.06 47.03
CA PRO A 411 5.18 25.21 47.94
C PRO A 411 4.05 24.23 47.67
N PHE A 412 3.82 23.90 46.41
CA PHE A 412 2.82 22.88 46.02
C PHE A 412 3.23 21.50 46.57
N LEU A 413 4.49 21.11 46.37
CA LEU A 413 5.03 19.84 46.85
C LEU A 413 4.98 19.76 48.38
N GLU A 414 5.37 20.83 49.10
CA GLU A 414 5.29 20.90 50.55
C GLU A 414 3.85 20.74 51.06
N LYS A 415 2.88 21.37 50.38
CA LYS A 415 1.45 21.18 50.69
C LYS A 415 0.99 19.75 50.45
N ALA A 416 1.39 19.15 49.33
CA ALA A 416 1.03 17.77 49.01
C ALA A 416 1.61 16.78 50.01
N LEU A 417 2.85 16.98 50.44
CA LEU A 417 3.52 16.14 51.44
C LEU A 417 2.90 16.32 52.85
N ASN A 418 2.51 17.55 53.19
CA ASN A 418 1.85 17.83 54.49
C ASN A 418 0.40 17.34 54.56
N HIS A 419 -0.25 17.15 53.39
CA HIS A 419 -1.63 16.65 53.30
C HIS A 419 -1.73 15.45 52.34
N PRO A 420 -1.09 14.30 52.67
CA PRO A 420 -0.98 13.17 51.76
C PRO A 420 -2.35 12.57 51.40
N PHE A 421 -3.30 12.54 52.30
CA PHE A 421 -4.65 12.05 52.03
C PHE A 421 -5.41 12.92 51.01
N SER A 422 -5.23 14.26 51.07
CA SER A 422 -5.86 15.16 50.11
C SER A 422 -5.25 14.98 48.72
N ALA A 423 -3.91 14.82 48.62
CA ALA A 423 -3.22 14.55 47.39
C ALA A 423 -3.65 13.20 46.77
N LEU A 424 -3.74 12.16 47.61
CA LEU A 424 -4.20 10.83 47.16
C LEU A 424 -5.68 10.85 46.73
N SER A 425 -6.54 11.56 47.48
CA SER A 425 -7.96 11.72 47.12
C SER A 425 -8.13 12.46 45.82
N PHE A 426 -7.32 13.50 45.57
CA PHE A 426 -7.33 14.21 44.28
C PHE A 426 -6.90 13.31 43.12
N ALA A 427 -5.79 12.57 43.29
CA ALA A 427 -5.33 11.61 42.30
C ALA A 427 -6.36 10.50 42.01
N GLY A 428 -6.99 9.96 43.11
CA GLY A 428 -8.07 9.00 43.00
C GLY A 428 -9.31 9.56 42.27
N GLY A 429 -9.66 10.81 42.55
CA GLY A 429 -10.77 11.51 41.90
C GLY A 429 -10.52 11.68 40.39
N VAL A 430 -9.30 12.12 39.99
CA VAL A 430 -8.91 12.20 38.60
C VAL A 430 -8.94 10.83 37.90
N PHE A 431 -8.44 9.78 38.59
CA PHE A 431 -8.47 8.42 38.06
C PHE A 431 -9.91 7.92 37.83
N ILE A 432 -10.80 8.10 38.78
CA ILE A 432 -12.22 7.71 38.68
C ILE A 432 -12.90 8.48 37.53
N LEU A 433 -12.64 9.78 37.43
CA LEU A 433 -13.17 10.61 36.35
C LEU A 433 -12.68 10.12 34.97
N THR A 434 -11.40 9.79 34.86
CA THR A 434 -10.83 9.24 33.61
C THR A 434 -11.47 7.91 33.24
N VAL A 435 -11.61 6.98 34.19
CA VAL A 435 -12.30 5.70 34.00
C VAL A 435 -13.77 5.94 33.62
N GLY A 436 -14.43 6.90 34.24
CA GLY A 436 -15.80 7.30 33.91
C GLY A 436 -15.95 7.80 32.48
N ILE A 437 -15.02 8.63 32.00
CA ILE A 437 -15.00 9.11 30.60
C ILE A 437 -14.81 7.94 29.63
N LEU A 438 -13.88 7.02 29.94
CA LEU A 438 -13.67 5.83 29.10
C LEU A 438 -14.90 4.92 29.07
N ALA A 439 -15.51 4.67 30.23
CA ALA A 439 -16.69 3.81 30.36
C ALA A 439 -17.98 4.45 29.79
N SER A 440 -18.05 5.77 29.68
CA SER A 440 -19.23 6.48 29.16
C SER A 440 -19.42 6.33 27.65
N GLY A 441 -18.44 5.76 26.91
CA GLY A 441 -18.48 5.72 25.44
C GLY A 441 -18.25 7.07 24.74
N PHE A 442 -17.92 8.12 25.51
CA PHE A 442 -17.58 9.43 24.95
C PHE A 442 -16.35 9.36 24.02
N LEU A 443 -15.38 8.53 24.39
CA LEU A 443 -14.24 8.20 23.54
C LEU A 443 -14.58 6.95 22.72
N LYS A 444 -14.71 7.13 21.41
CA LYS A 444 -14.93 6.01 20.48
C LYS A 444 -13.64 5.21 20.35
N PHE A 445 -13.74 3.90 20.55
CA PHE A 445 -12.62 2.99 20.32
C PHE A 445 -12.59 2.58 18.85
N THR A 446 -11.49 2.88 18.17
CA THR A 446 -11.19 2.36 16.83
C THR A 446 -9.89 1.59 16.88
N PHE A 447 -9.88 0.37 16.35
CA PHE A 447 -8.69 -0.49 16.42
C PHE A 447 -7.55 0.05 15.53
N PHE A 448 -7.88 0.47 14.31
CA PHE A 448 -6.99 1.22 13.44
C PHE A 448 -7.67 2.53 13.02
N PRO A 449 -6.98 3.66 13.05
CA PRO A 449 -7.49 4.85 12.39
C PRO A 449 -7.57 4.60 10.89
N ALA A 450 -8.62 5.08 10.25
CA ALA A 450 -8.71 5.07 8.80
C ALA A 450 -7.51 5.83 8.22
N VAL A 451 -6.77 5.18 7.34
CA VAL A 451 -5.66 5.80 6.62
C VAL A 451 -6.17 6.14 5.23
N GLU A 452 -6.22 7.42 4.94
CA GLU A 452 -6.70 7.91 3.64
C GLU A 452 -5.88 7.33 2.49
N ASP A 453 -6.59 6.86 1.47
CA ASP A 453 -6.06 6.57 0.15
C ASP A 453 -6.23 7.79 -0.77
N ASP A 454 -5.44 7.87 -1.81
CA ASP A 454 -5.66 8.84 -2.90
C ASP A 454 -6.62 8.28 -3.97
N LEU A 455 -7.22 7.11 -3.72
CA LEU A 455 -8.27 6.51 -4.54
C LEU A 455 -9.62 6.55 -3.83
N ALA A 456 -10.63 7.07 -4.53
CA ALA A 456 -12.03 6.93 -4.16
C ALA A 456 -12.70 5.94 -5.11
N ILE A 457 -13.23 4.84 -4.59
CA ILE A 457 -13.76 3.73 -5.39
C ILE A 457 -15.25 3.58 -5.12
N ALA A 458 -16.05 3.46 -6.17
CA ALA A 458 -17.45 3.11 -6.08
C ALA A 458 -17.73 1.87 -6.93
N THR A 459 -18.43 0.89 -6.37
CA THR A 459 -18.77 -0.37 -7.04
C THR A 459 -20.27 -0.65 -6.98
N ILE A 460 -20.77 -1.20 -8.05
CA ILE A 460 -22.16 -1.68 -8.15
C ILE A 460 -22.11 -3.18 -8.42
N GLU A 461 -22.90 -3.94 -7.68
CA GLU A 461 -23.14 -5.37 -7.92
C GLU A 461 -24.64 -5.62 -8.00
N TYR A 462 -25.09 -6.22 -9.10
CA TYR A 462 -26.43 -6.75 -9.26
C TYR A 462 -26.47 -8.24 -8.94
N ALA A 463 -27.66 -8.81 -8.87
CA ALA A 463 -27.80 -10.26 -8.70
C ALA A 463 -27.21 -11.01 -9.90
N SER A 464 -26.59 -12.17 -9.65
CA SER A 464 -26.07 -13.02 -10.73
C SER A 464 -27.18 -13.38 -11.72
N GLY A 465 -26.88 -13.26 -13.03
CA GLY A 465 -27.85 -13.46 -14.10
C GLY A 465 -28.65 -12.20 -14.49
N THR A 466 -28.34 -11.04 -13.91
CA THR A 466 -28.90 -9.76 -14.37
C THR A 466 -28.38 -9.46 -15.79
N PRO A 467 -29.25 -9.04 -16.72
CA PRO A 467 -28.85 -8.64 -18.07
C PRO A 467 -27.83 -7.49 -18.02
N LEU A 468 -26.86 -7.52 -18.94
CA LEU A 468 -25.79 -6.52 -19.04
C LEU A 468 -26.33 -5.09 -19.20
N GLU A 469 -27.43 -4.91 -19.93
CA GLU A 469 -28.07 -3.61 -20.14
C GLU A 469 -28.45 -2.93 -18.82
N VAL A 470 -28.92 -3.72 -17.83
CA VAL A 470 -29.27 -3.18 -16.49
C VAL A 470 -28.01 -2.75 -15.76
N THR A 471 -26.92 -3.48 -15.92
CA THR A 471 -25.61 -3.10 -15.35
C THR A 471 -25.08 -1.82 -16.01
N LYS A 472 -25.21 -1.72 -17.34
CA LYS A 472 -24.84 -0.51 -18.11
C LYS A 472 -25.65 0.72 -17.66
N GLU A 473 -26.96 0.59 -17.45
CA GLU A 473 -27.77 1.69 -16.91
C GLU A 473 -27.31 2.13 -15.51
N GLY A 474 -26.97 1.18 -14.63
CA GLY A 474 -26.43 1.47 -13.31
C GLY A 474 -25.05 2.15 -13.38
N PHE A 475 -24.20 1.68 -14.27
CA PHE A 475 -22.88 2.25 -14.54
C PHE A 475 -22.97 3.68 -15.07
N GLU A 476 -23.86 3.97 -16.03
CA GLU A 476 -24.09 5.34 -16.52
C GLU A 476 -24.50 6.30 -15.40
N LYS A 477 -25.32 5.82 -14.43
CA LYS A 477 -25.68 6.63 -13.26
C LYS A 477 -24.52 6.88 -12.33
N LEU A 478 -23.61 5.90 -12.18
CA LEU A 478 -22.40 6.06 -11.39
C LEU A 478 -21.44 7.07 -12.03
N GLU A 479 -21.29 7.01 -13.36
CA GLU A 479 -20.52 7.96 -14.16
C GLU A 479 -21.12 9.38 -14.10
N GLU A 480 -22.46 9.50 -14.23
CA GLU A 480 -23.16 10.78 -14.10
C GLU A 480 -22.91 11.42 -12.72
N ALA A 481 -22.99 10.61 -11.65
CA ALA A 481 -22.71 11.06 -10.29
C ALA A 481 -21.23 11.48 -10.12
N ALA A 482 -20.29 10.78 -10.75
CA ALA A 482 -18.88 11.16 -10.75
C ALA A 482 -18.64 12.50 -11.49
N ASN A 483 -19.31 12.72 -12.62
CA ASN A 483 -19.25 13.99 -13.36
C ASN A 483 -19.82 15.16 -12.54
N LEU A 484 -20.94 14.94 -11.85
CA LEU A 484 -21.54 15.96 -10.96
C LEU A 484 -20.60 16.29 -9.80
N LEU A 485 -19.97 15.29 -9.22
CA LEU A 485 -18.97 15.47 -8.17
C LEU A 485 -17.78 16.30 -8.68
N GLU A 486 -17.21 15.95 -9.83
CA GLU A 486 -16.06 16.66 -10.42
C GLU A 486 -16.38 18.13 -10.68
N ASN A 487 -17.55 18.41 -11.23
CA ASN A 487 -18.04 19.77 -11.44
C ASN A 487 -18.19 20.54 -10.10
N GLN A 488 -18.78 19.91 -9.08
CA GLN A 488 -18.93 20.55 -7.77
C GLN A 488 -17.56 20.83 -7.13
N LEU A 489 -16.64 19.86 -7.15
CA LEU A 489 -15.31 20.05 -6.60
C LEU A 489 -14.53 21.15 -7.32
N SER A 490 -14.66 21.26 -8.64
CA SER A 490 -14.03 22.33 -9.42
C SER A 490 -14.55 23.73 -9.08
N ILE A 491 -15.83 23.86 -8.68
CA ILE A 491 -16.43 25.12 -8.21
C ILE A 491 -15.99 25.43 -6.78
N GLU A 492 -15.96 24.43 -5.91
CA GLU A 492 -15.65 24.59 -4.49
C GLU A 492 -14.15 24.83 -4.25
N PHE A 493 -13.29 24.22 -5.08
CA PHE A 493 -11.81 24.28 -5.02
C PHE A 493 -11.22 24.71 -6.38
N PRO A 494 -11.42 25.97 -6.82
CA PRO A 494 -11.03 26.39 -8.17
C PRO A 494 -9.51 26.38 -8.43
N ASP A 495 -8.70 26.46 -7.38
CA ASP A 495 -7.24 26.46 -7.47
C ASP A 495 -6.62 25.06 -7.37
N GLU A 496 -7.43 24.03 -7.12
CA GLU A 496 -6.99 22.66 -6.91
C GLU A 496 -7.66 21.70 -7.90
N LYS A 497 -6.86 20.98 -8.69
CA LYS A 497 -7.39 19.84 -9.47
C LYS A 497 -7.49 18.62 -8.54
N ILE A 498 -8.65 18.41 -7.89
CA ILE A 498 -8.86 17.33 -6.91
C ILE A 498 -8.83 15.96 -7.58
N ILE A 499 -9.57 15.75 -8.67
CA ILE A 499 -9.61 14.50 -9.43
C ILE A 499 -8.58 14.59 -10.55
N LYS A 500 -7.63 13.66 -10.58
CA LYS A 500 -6.58 13.57 -11.61
C LYS A 500 -6.99 12.69 -12.76
N ASN A 501 -7.37 11.46 -12.44
CA ASN A 501 -7.74 10.44 -13.40
C ASN A 501 -8.96 9.68 -12.92
N ARG A 502 -9.65 9.05 -13.86
CA ARG A 502 -10.82 8.20 -13.62
C ARG A 502 -10.69 6.93 -14.43
N LEU A 503 -10.83 5.79 -13.74
CA LEU A 503 -11.00 4.48 -14.33
C LEU A 503 -12.43 4.03 -14.14
N SER A 504 -13.06 3.56 -15.19
CA SER A 504 -14.45 3.09 -15.18
C SER A 504 -14.52 1.76 -15.89
N THR A 505 -15.09 0.74 -15.21
CA THR A 505 -15.10 -0.63 -15.74
C THR A 505 -16.45 -1.29 -15.58
N ILE A 506 -16.80 -2.13 -16.56
CA ILE A 506 -17.95 -3.03 -16.52
C ILE A 506 -17.42 -4.45 -16.70
N GLY A 507 -17.98 -5.40 -15.97
CA GLY A 507 -17.62 -6.81 -16.06
C GLY A 507 -16.45 -7.23 -15.18
N TYR A 508 -15.66 -6.28 -14.67
CA TYR A 508 -14.54 -6.55 -13.77
C TYR A 508 -14.34 -5.41 -12.76
N LEU A 509 -13.88 -5.73 -11.55
CA LEU A 509 -13.64 -4.77 -10.47
C LEU A 509 -12.14 -4.73 -10.11
N PRO A 510 -11.30 -4.03 -10.89
CA PRO A 510 -9.84 -4.06 -10.70
C PRO A 510 -9.38 -3.50 -9.37
N MET A 511 -9.94 -2.38 -8.92
CA MET A 511 -9.53 -1.73 -7.68
C MET A 511 -10.07 -2.44 -6.45
N LEU A 512 -11.30 -2.97 -6.53
CA LEU A 512 -11.83 -3.83 -5.47
C LEU A 512 -10.99 -5.10 -5.31
N THR A 513 -10.58 -5.74 -6.42
CA THR A 513 -9.69 -6.90 -6.43
C THR A 513 -8.36 -6.58 -5.75
N LYS A 514 -7.79 -5.41 -6.02
CA LYS A 514 -6.55 -4.93 -5.42
C LYS A 514 -6.68 -4.73 -3.91
N THR A 515 -7.72 -4.03 -3.47
CA THR A 515 -7.93 -3.68 -2.05
C THR A 515 -8.43 -4.85 -1.20
N SER A 516 -9.03 -5.88 -1.82
CA SER A 516 -9.61 -7.04 -1.13
C SER A 516 -8.65 -8.23 -0.99
N ARG A 517 -7.38 -8.12 -1.38
CA ARG A 517 -6.34 -9.17 -1.27
C ARG A 517 -5.90 -9.39 0.18
N GLY A 518 -6.84 -9.64 1.10
CA GLY A 518 -6.57 -10.14 2.44
C GLY A 518 -6.62 -11.68 2.49
N PRO A 519 -6.10 -12.32 3.57
CA PRO A 519 -6.03 -13.79 3.70
C PRO A 519 -7.36 -14.54 3.59
N GLY A 520 -8.49 -13.83 3.67
CA GLY A 520 -9.84 -14.42 3.60
C GLY A 520 -10.53 -14.36 2.23
N ASN A 521 -9.99 -13.61 1.25
CA ASN A 521 -10.69 -13.29 0.00
C ASN A 521 -10.08 -13.91 -1.27
N LEU A 522 -9.26 -14.94 -1.14
CA LEU A 522 -8.60 -15.62 -2.28
C LEU A 522 -9.56 -16.23 -3.30
N ASN A 523 -10.84 -16.37 -2.97
CA ASN A 523 -11.87 -17.00 -3.82
C ASN A 523 -12.96 -16.02 -4.28
N ALA A 524 -12.84 -14.72 -4.06
CA ALA A 524 -13.83 -13.76 -4.53
C ALA A 524 -13.70 -13.62 -6.06
N ASN A 525 -14.75 -13.97 -6.79
CA ASN A 525 -14.82 -13.74 -8.22
C ASN A 525 -15.30 -12.30 -8.45
N PHE A 526 -14.37 -11.43 -8.83
CA PHE A 526 -14.63 -10.01 -9.14
C PHE A 526 -14.88 -9.78 -10.64
N ALA A 527 -15.25 -10.82 -11.37
CA ALA A 527 -15.60 -10.77 -12.78
C ALA A 527 -17.04 -11.24 -13.00
N GLY A 528 -17.79 -10.52 -13.79
CA GLY A 528 -19.17 -10.86 -14.15
C GLY A 528 -19.94 -9.69 -14.76
N SER A 529 -20.76 -9.94 -15.75
CA SER A 529 -21.58 -8.93 -16.45
C SER A 529 -22.53 -8.13 -15.55
N ASN A 530 -22.68 -8.55 -14.28
CA ASN A 530 -23.53 -7.91 -13.28
C ASN A 530 -22.78 -6.94 -12.36
N MET A 531 -21.52 -6.57 -12.70
CA MET A 531 -20.65 -5.75 -11.87
C MET A 531 -20.11 -4.56 -12.63
N ALA A 532 -19.96 -3.42 -11.94
CA ALA A 532 -19.30 -2.23 -12.49
C ALA A 532 -18.56 -1.46 -11.38
N GLU A 533 -17.47 -0.80 -11.76
CA GLU A 533 -16.63 0.00 -10.85
C GLU A 533 -16.26 1.33 -11.48
N VAL A 534 -16.25 2.38 -10.67
CA VAL A 534 -15.62 3.65 -11.02
C VAL A 534 -14.63 4.00 -9.92
N ALA A 535 -13.39 4.24 -10.30
CA ALA A 535 -12.30 4.64 -9.40
C ALA A 535 -11.76 6.01 -9.80
N LEU A 536 -11.72 6.92 -8.84
CA LEU A 536 -11.22 8.29 -9.00
C LEU A 536 -9.85 8.40 -8.34
N GLU A 537 -8.81 8.68 -9.12
CA GLU A 537 -7.51 9.06 -8.57
C GLU A 537 -7.53 10.53 -8.18
N LEU A 538 -7.33 10.80 -6.91
CA LEU A 538 -7.31 12.13 -6.35
C LEU A 538 -5.89 12.72 -6.36
N ALA A 539 -5.81 14.04 -6.25
CA ALA A 539 -4.55 14.69 -5.92
C ALA A 539 -4.00 14.14 -4.59
N PRO A 540 -2.67 14.11 -4.39
CA PRO A 540 -2.08 13.66 -3.13
C PRO A 540 -2.72 14.31 -1.91
N SER A 541 -2.94 13.54 -0.85
CA SER A 541 -3.56 14.03 0.39
C SER A 541 -2.82 15.23 1.00
N GLU A 542 -1.49 15.34 0.76
CA GLU A 542 -0.67 16.47 1.19
C GLU A 542 -0.94 17.76 0.40
N ASN A 543 -1.52 17.66 -0.80
CA ASN A 543 -1.70 18.75 -1.76
C ASN A 543 -3.17 19.11 -1.98
N ARG A 544 -4.10 18.56 -1.20
CA ARG A 544 -5.52 18.85 -1.30
C ARG A 544 -6.11 19.22 0.06
N THR A 545 -7.14 20.06 0.03
CA THR A 545 -7.80 20.57 1.23
C THR A 545 -8.92 19.65 1.72
N ILE A 546 -9.48 18.84 0.81
CA ILE A 546 -10.60 17.92 1.09
C ILE A 546 -10.09 16.48 1.30
N SER A 547 -10.63 15.76 2.28
CA SER A 547 -10.29 14.35 2.51
C SER A 547 -10.99 13.40 1.53
N THR A 548 -10.42 12.21 1.30
CA THR A 548 -11.05 11.17 0.45
C THR A 548 -12.42 10.77 0.97
N ASP A 549 -12.57 10.65 2.29
CA ASP A 549 -13.86 10.33 2.92
C ASP A 549 -14.93 11.40 2.62
N GLN A 550 -14.55 12.68 2.63
CA GLN A 550 -15.46 13.77 2.27
C GLN A 550 -15.82 13.75 0.78
N VAL A 551 -14.86 13.42 -0.10
CA VAL A 551 -15.11 13.23 -1.54
C VAL A 551 -16.12 12.09 -1.75
N VAL A 552 -15.90 10.95 -1.11
CA VAL A 552 -16.79 9.79 -1.18
C VAL A 552 -18.18 10.10 -0.64
N LYS A 553 -18.30 10.85 0.47
CA LYS A 553 -19.61 11.27 1.00
C LYS A 553 -20.36 12.14 0.01
N LYS A 554 -19.69 13.14 -0.58
CA LYS A 554 -20.29 14.00 -1.62
C LYS A 554 -20.69 13.19 -2.86
N TRP A 555 -19.87 12.25 -3.29
CA TRP A 555 -20.17 11.37 -4.41
C TRP A 555 -21.44 10.54 -4.16
N ARG A 556 -21.56 9.97 -2.98
CA ARG A 556 -22.75 9.21 -2.57
C ARG A 556 -24.03 10.05 -2.57
N GLU A 557 -23.95 11.34 -2.28
CA GLU A 557 -25.11 12.27 -2.29
C GLU A 557 -25.68 12.46 -3.71
N PHE A 558 -24.84 12.34 -4.75
CA PHE A 558 -25.27 12.44 -6.15
C PHE A 558 -25.82 11.12 -6.71
N MET A 559 -25.62 10.01 -6.00
CA MET A 559 -26.11 8.73 -6.46
C MET A 559 -27.61 8.59 -6.30
N PRO A 560 -28.37 8.34 -7.38
CA PRO A 560 -29.78 8.01 -7.27
C PRO A 560 -29.98 6.61 -6.67
N VAL A 561 -31.20 6.32 -6.23
CA VAL A 561 -31.57 4.96 -5.84
C VAL A 561 -31.62 4.09 -7.08
N LEU A 562 -30.80 3.04 -7.12
CA LEU A 562 -30.76 2.09 -8.24
C LEU A 562 -31.70 0.90 -7.96
N PRO A 563 -32.69 0.65 -8.85
CA PRO A 563 -33.58 -0.50 -8.70
C PRO A 563 -32.81 -1.82 -8.90
N GLY A 564 -33.07 -2.80 -8.04
CA GLY A 564 -32.53 -4.16 -8.21
C GLY A 564 -31.06 -4.33 -7.89
N VAL A 565 -30.36 -3.27 -7.47
CA VAL A 565 -28.96 -3.38 -7.05
C VAL A 565 -28.86 -4.23 -5.80
N LYS A 566 -27.95 -5.21 -5.81
CA LYS A 566 -27.63 -6.06 -4.67
C LYS A 566 -26.73 -5.33 -3.68
N GLU A 567 -25.68 -4.68 -4.20
CA GLU A 567 -24.73 -3.92 -3.41
C GLU A 567 -24.26 -2.68 -4.17
N LEU A 568 -24.25 -1.53 -3.46
CA LEU A 568 -23.59 -0.29 -3.88
C LEU A 568 -22.61 0.07 -2.79
N SER A 569 -21.33 -0.06 -3.08
CA SER A 569 -20.25 0.15 -2.12
C SER A 569 -19.41 1.38 -2.51
N PHE A 570 -18.94 2.11 -1.51
CA PHE A 570 -17.99 3.21 -1.68
C PHE A 570 -16.82 3.02 -0.71
N LYS A 571 -15.60 3.13 -1.21
CA LYS A 571 -14.37 2.96 -0.43
C LYS A 571 -13.46 4.18 -0.56
N SER A 572 -12.83 4.56 0.55
CA SER A 572 -11.91 5.69 0.66
C SER A 572 -10.60 5.34 1.37
N ASP A 573 -10.47 4.11 1.86
CA ASP A 573 -9.41 3.70 2.77
C ASP A 573 -8.40 2.78 2.09
N LEU A 574 -7.12 3.07 2.29
CA LEU A 574 -6.00 2.25 1.82
C LEU A 574 -5.95 0.87 2.50
N PHE A 575 -6.39 0.82 3.74
CA PHE A 575 -6.38 -0.37 4.56
C PHE A 575 -7.67 -0.46 5.36
N SER A 576 -8.48 -1.47 5.05
CA SER A 576 -9.65 -1.83 5.86
C SER A 576 -9.35 -3.12 6.60
N ALA A 577 -9.55 -3.11 7.92
CA ALA A 577 -9.46 -4.32 8.75
C ALA A 577 -10.65 -5.29 8.53
N GLY A 578 -11.44 -5.06 7.50
CA GLY A 578 -12.71 -5.72 7.18
C GLY A 578 -13.90 -4.80 7.41
N ASP A 579 -15.08 -5.28 7.08
CA ASP A 579 -16.32 -4.55 7.33
C ASP A 579 -16.51 -4.34 8.84
N PRO A 580 -16.87 -3.13 9.29
CA PRO A 580 -17.07 -2.84 10.72
C PRO A 580 -18.10 -3.76 11.37
N ILE A 581 -19.07 -4.20 10.60
CA ILE A 581 -20.12 -5.15 11.00
C ILE A 581 -20.33 -6.12 9.84
N ASN A 582 -19.96 -7.39 10.05
CA ASN A 582 -20.23 -8.48 9.12
C ASN A 582 -20.97 -9.58 9.88
N ILE A 583 -22.24 -9.75 9.58
CA ILE A 583 -23.11 -10.73 10.24
C ILE A 583 -23.58 -11.77 9.23
N GLN A 584 -23.14 -12.99 9.41
CA GLN A 584 -23.58 -14.12 8.61
C GLN A 584 -24.76 -14.80 9.28
N LEU A 585 -25.89 -14.86 8.58
CA LEU A 585 -27.07 -15.61 8.99
C LEU A 585 -27.10 -16.94 8.26
N SER A 586 -27.33 -18.02 8.97
CA SER A 586 -27.49 -19.35 8.38
C SER A 586 -28.75 -20.04 8.91
N SER A 587 -29.55 -20.62 8.02
CA SER A 587 -30.69 -21.45 8.36
C SER A 587 -30.88 -22.53 7.26
N ARG A 588 -31.56 -23.60 7.61
CA ARG A 588 -32.01 -24.62 6.62
C ARG A 588 -33.22 -24.15 5.78
N TYR A 589 -33.93 -23.13 6.27
CA TYR A 589 -35.15 -22.62 5.63
C TYR A 589 -34.90 -21.17 5.20
N ILE A 590 -35.21 -20.88 3.93
CA ILE A 590 -34.95 -19.57 3.33
C ILE A 590 -35.85 -18.47 3.91
N ASP A 591 -37.09 -18.84 4.26
CA ASP A 591 -38.06 -17.90 4.84
C ASP A 591 -37.62 -17.40 6.20
N ASP A 592 -37.01 -18.27 7.04
CA ASP A 592 -36.44 -17.89 8.33
C ASP A 592 -35.25 -16.92 8.15
N LEU A 593 -34.43 -17.13 7.11
CA LEU A 593 -33.31 -16.24 6.78
C LEU A 593 -33.80 -14.84 6.38
N ILE A 594 -34.83 -14.77 5.55
CA ILE A 594 -35.42 -13.53 5.09
C ILE A 594 -35.98 -12.74 6.28
N GLN A 595 -36.76 -13.43 7.13
CA GLN A 595 -37.32 -12.80 8.32
C GLN A 595 -36.23 -12.31 9.27
N ALA A 596 -35.23 -13.15 9.60
CA ALA A 596 -34.12 -12.79 10.47
C ALA A 596 -33.30 -11.62 9.91
N LYS A 597 -33.06 -11.60 8.60
CA LYS A 597 -32.40 -10.48 7.91
C LYS A 597 -33.17 -9.18 8.09
N ASP A 598 -34.50 -9.20 7.87
CA ASP A 598 -35.33 -7.99 7.94
C ASP A 598 -35.46 -7.49 9.38
N GLU A 599 -35.57 -8.37 10.36
CA GLU A 599 -35.54 -8.04 11.79
C GLU A 599 -34.21 -7.41 12.19
N LEU A 600 -33.09 -8.06 11.81
CA LEU A 600 -31.74 -7.54 12.09
C LEU A 600 -31.52 -6.16 11.45
N LYS A 601 -31.92 -5.98 10.19
CA LYS A 601 -31.83 -4.71 9.49
C LYS A 601 -32.62 -3.60 10.20
N SER A 602 -33.83 -3.93 10.67
CA SER A 602 -34.69 -2.97 11.40
C SER A 602 -34.08 -2.56 12.75
N GLU A 603 -33.40 -3.48 13.42
CA GLU A 603 -32.68 -3.17 14.68
C GLU A 603 -31.43 -2.34 14.42
N LEU A 604 -30.63 -2.69 13.41
CA LEU A 604 -29.39 -1.95 13.09
C LEU A 604 -29.66 -0.46 12.70
N VAL A 605 -30.79 -0.17 12.04
CA VAL A 605 -31.18 1.22 11.72
C VAL A 605 -31.45 2.07 12.97
N ARG A 606 -31.69 1.46 14.15
CA ARG A 606 -31.93 2.18 15.41
C ARG A 606 -30.64 2.67 16.07
N PHE A 607 -29.49 2.16 15.65
CA PHE A 607 -28.20 2.64 16.12
C PHE A 607 -27.75 3.83 15.30
N PRO A 608 -27.27 4.92 15.95
CA PRO A 608 -26.86 6.15 15.28
C PRO A 608 -25.59 5.98 14.45
#